data_fe0457437455cf2426d17cab09f6ea60
#
_entry.id   fe0457437455cf2426d17cab09f6ea60
#
_cell.length_a   1.000
_cell.length_b   1.000
_cell.length_c   1.000
_cell.angle_alpha   90.00
_cell.angle_beta   90.00
_cell.angle_gamma   90.00
#
_symmetry.space_group_name_H-M   'P 1'
#
loop_
_entity.id
_entity.type
_entity.pdbx_description
1 polymer ?
#
loop_
_entity_poly.entity_id
_entity_poly.type
_entity_poly.pdbx_seq_one_letter_code
_entity_poly.pdbx_strand_id
1 'polypeptide(L)'
;AVEIAVARRINGQGVADLLEGVCRFRGYPSMIRIDQGPEFTGRSLDQWAHANNVTLVLIQAGKPTQNAYIESFNGKFRDECLNENWFVSVEHARAVINTWRRDYNEVRPHSSLGDRTPAEFAATLREQGALSQQPAPTDTLTNDGSTK
;
A
#
# COMPACT_ATOMS: atom_id res chain seq x y z
N ALA A 1 -2.78 -4.89 -4.00
CA ALA A 1 -2.73 -5.01 -2.52
C ALA A 1 -1.28 -5.09 -2.05
N VAL A 2 -0.90 -4.26 -1.09
CA VAL A 2 0.48 -4.20 -0.57
C VAL A 2 0.78 -5.43 0.27
N GLU A 3 -0.07 -5.73 1.24
CA GLU A 3 0.03 -6.89 2.11
C GLU A 3 -1.36 -7.38 2.52
N ILE A 4 -1.48 -8.67 2.81
CA ILE A 4 -2.65 -9.32 3.40
C ILE A 4 -2.15 -10.16 4.57
N ALA A 5 -2.39 -9.71 5.78
CA ALA A 5 -1.99 -10.42 6.97
C ALA A 5 -2.91 -11.61 7.26
N VAL A 6 -2.32 -12.76 7.53
CA VAL A 6 -3.06 -13.98 7.87
C VAL A 6 -2.58 -14.51 9.21
N ALA A 7 -3.47 -14.45 10.22
CA ALA A 7 -3.21 -14.96 11.54
C ALA A 7 -4.52 -15.40 12.21
N ARG A 8 -4.42 -16.19 13.30
CA ARG A 8 -5.60 -16.57 14.10
C ARG A 8 -6.21 -15.37 14.84
N ARG A 9 -5.36 -14.42 15.23
CA ARG A 9 -5.74 -13.15 15.86
C ARG A 9 -4.72 -12.08 15.47
N ILE A 10 -5.21 -10.88 15.22
CA ILE A 10 -4.37 -9.69 15.02
C ILE A 10 -4.83 -8.66 16.04
N ASN A 11 -3.92 -8.15 16.85
CA ASN A 11 -4.14 -7.05 17.78
C ASN A 11 -3.38 -5.81 17.30
N GLY A 12 -3.53 -4.68 17.98
CA GLY A 12 -2.89 -3.43 17.58
C GLY A 12 -1.37 -3.50 17.47
N GLN A 13 -0.70 -4.29 18.34
CA GLN A 13 0.74 -4.51 18.22
C GLN A 13 1.08 -5.31 16.96
N GLY A 14 0.31 -6.35 16.65
CA GLY A 14 0.50 -7.13 15.43
C GLY A 14 0.31 -6.31 14.15
N VAL A 15 -0.61 -5.32 14.17
CA VAL A 15 -0.76 -4.36 13.06
C VAL A 15 0.47 -3.47 12.95
N ALA A 16 0.98 -2.92 14.04
CA ALA A 16 2.17 -2.08 14.05
C ALA A 16 3.41 -2.84 13.55
N ASP A 17 3.61 -4.08 14.00
CA ASP A 17 4.73 -4.94 13.56
C ASP A 17 4.64 -5.26 12.06
N LEU A 18 3.44 -5.53 11.56
CA LEU A 18 3.19 -5.76 10.13
C LEU A 18 3.52 -4.52 9.30
N LEU A 19 3.03 -3.35 9.71
CA LEU A 19 3.29 -2.08 9.04
C LEU A 19 4.78 -1.75 9.05
N GLU A 20 5.46 -1.95 10.16
CA GLU A 20 6.91 -1.80 10.25
C GLU A 20 7.64 -2.68 9.24
N GLY A 21 7.28 -3.97 9.16
CA GLY A 21 7.83 -4.89 8.18
C GLY A 21 7.64 -4.43 6.73
N VAL A 22 6.44 -3.95 6.40
CA VAL A 22 6.12 -3.43 5.05
C VAL A 22 6.89 -2.15 4.76
N CYS A 23 6.93 -1.21 5.70
CA CYS A 23 7.54 0.10 5.52
C CYS A 23 9.07 0.05 5.37
N ARG A 24 9.74 -0.91 6.00
CA ARG A 24 11.19 -1.14 5.80
C ARG A 24 11.57 -1.40 4.35
N PHE A 25 10.71 -2.04 3.57
CA PHE A 25 10.96 -2.36 2.16
C PHE A 25 10.39 -1.35 1.17
N ARG A 26 9.32 -0.65 1.55
CA ARG A 26 8.57 0.23 0.64
C ARG A 26 8.70 1.71 0.96
N GLY A 27 9.28 2.06 2.10
CA GLY A 27 9.26 3.39 2.68
C GLY A 27 8.00 3.65 3.49
N TYR A 28 8.06 4.65 4.36
CA TYR A 28 6.96 5.05 5.23
C TYR A 28 6.02 5.98 4.45
N PRO A 29 4.71 5.73 4.47
CA PRO A 29 3.74 6.64 3.86
C PRO A 29 3.55 7.88 4.74
N SER A 30 3.17 9.00 4.15
CA SER A 30 2.77 10.18 4.92
C SER A 30 1.46 9.98 5.68
N MET A 31 0.58 9.10 5.19
CA MET A 31 -0.75 8.89 5.74
C MET A 31 -1.22 7.45 5.54
N ILE A 32 -1.93 6.92 6.54
CA ILE A 32 -2.67 5.65 6.45
C ILE A 32 -4.13 5.93 6.85
N ARG A 33 -5.06 5.49 6.01
CA ARG A 33 -6.48 5.47 6.35
C ARG A 33 -6.81 4.17 7.06
N ILE A 34 -7.47 4.29 8.21
CA ILE A 34 -7.87 3.15 9.06
C ILE A 34 -9.37 3.22 9.35
N ASP A 35 -10.00 2.09 9.54
CA ASP A 35 -11.37 2.01 10.07
C ASP A 35 -11.37 2.03 11.60
N GLN A 36 -12.56 1.84 12.20
CA GLN A 36 -12.74 1.86 13.64
C GLN A 36 -12.58 0.46 14.29
N GLY A 37 -11.91 -0.47 13.62
CA GLY A 37 -11.61 -1.78 14.18
C GLY A 37 -10.78 -1.67 15.47
N PRO A 38 -11.02 -2.54 16.47
CA PRO A 38 -10.29 -2.50 17.75
C PRO A 38 -8.77 -2.70 17.58
N GLU A 39 -8.35 -3.36 16.51
CA GLU A 39 -6.94 -3.54 16.14
C GLU A 39 -6.28 -2.25 15.65
N PHE A 40 -7.06 -1.27 15.16
CA PHE A 40 -6.57 0.01 14.66
C PHE A 40 -6.71 1.16 15.66
N THR A 41 -7.52 1.00 16.71
CA THR A 41 -7.77 2.04 17.71
C THR A 41 -6.90 1.89 18.97
N GLY A 42 -5.87 1.06 18.89
CA GLY A 42 -5.00 0.74 20.01
C GLY A 42 -3.79 1.66 20.11
N ARG A 43 -3.31 1.85 21.36
CA ARG A 43 -2.12 2.67 21.70
C ARG A 43 -0.86 2.29 20.90
N SER A 44 -0.69 1.02 20.56
CA SER A 44 0.49 0.53 19.84
C SER A 44 0.58 1.10 18.43
N LEU A 45 -0.54 1.19 17.72
CA LEU A 45 -0.57 1.75 16.37
C LEU A 45 -0.33 3.26 16.38
N ASP A 46 -0.93 3.99 17.34
CA ASP A 46 -0.70 5.43 17.51
C ASP A 46 0.78 5.73 17.81
N GLN A 47 1.40 4.97 18.72
CA GLN A 47 2.82 5.11 19.05
C GLN A 47 3.71 4.83 17.85
N TRP A 48 3.43 3.77 17.08
CA TRP A 48 4.15 3.45 15.86
C TRP A 48 4.03 4.57 14.81
N ALA A 49 2.83 5.06 14.60
CA ALA A 49 2.57 6.12 13.62
C ALA A 49 3.29 7.42 14.01
N HIS A 50 3.22 7.82 15.28
CA HIS A 50 3.93 8.98 15.80
C HIS A 50 5.45 8.85 15.65
N ALA A 51 6.02 7.71 16.01
CA ALA A 51 7.46 7.45 15.91
C ALA A 51 7.99 7.51 14.47
N ASN A 52 7.14 7.22 13.48
CA ASN A 52 7.50 7.17 12.07
C ASN A 52 6.96 8.36 11.25
N ASN A 53 6.43 9.40 11.90
CA ASN A 53 5.80 10.55 11.24
C ASN A 53 4.69 10.18 10.25
N VAL A 54 3.91 9.16 10.57
CA VAL A 54 2.78 8.68 9.77
C VAL A 54 1.48 9.24 10.36
N THR A 55 0.65 9.87 9.54
CA THR A 55 -0.66 10.35 9.98
C THR A 55 -1.71 9.24 9.85
N LEU A 56 -2.39 8.90 10.94
CA LEU A 56 -3.53 8.01 10.92
C LEU A 56 -4.81 8.82 10.68
N VAL A 57 -5.58 8.45 9.66
CA VAL A 57 -6.85 9.10 9.32
C VAL A 57 -7.97 8.10 9.46
N LEU A 58 -8.84 8.32 10.45
CA LEU A 58 -10.03 7.51 10.66
C LEU A 58 -11.04 7.73 9.53
N ILE A 59 -11.48 6.64 8.93
CA ILE A 59 -12.58 6.65 7.96
C ILE A 59 -13.87 6.86 8.72
N GLN A 60 -14.61 7.89 8.35
CA GLN A 60 -15.88 8.20 9.00
C GLN A 60 -16.96 7.21 8.56
N ALA A 61 -17.68 6.64 9.52
CA ALA A 61 -18.87 5.84 9.24
C ALA A 61 -19.88 6.63 8.40
N GLY A 62 -20.46 6.01 7.38
CA GLY A 62 -21.46 6.64 6.52
C GLY A 62 -20.93 7.49 5.37
N LYS A 63 -19.62 7.47 5.08
CA LYS A 63 -19.05 8.06 3.85
C LYS A 63 -18.56 6.98 2.89
N PRO A 64 -19.45 6.39 2.06
CA PRO A 64 -19.12 5.25 1.18
C PRO A 64 -17.97 5.53 0.22
N THR A 65 -17.86 6.76 -0.28
CA THR A 65 -16.81 7.16 -1.23
C THR A 65 -15.39 7.07 -0.66
N GLN A 66 -15.23 7.18 0.66
CA GLN A 66 -13.91 7.07 1.30
C GLN A 66 -13.42 5.62 1.39
N ASN A 67 -14.36 4.67 1.35
CA ASN A 67 -14.09 3.24 1.55
C ASN A 67 -14.26 2.39 0.29
N ALA A 68 -14.78 2.97 -0.81
CA ALA A 68 -15.17 2.24 -2.01
C ALA A 68 -14.05 1.37 -2.59
N TYR A 69 -12.81 1.82 -2.55
CA TYR A 69 -11.67 1.06 -3.06
C TYR A 69 -11.38 -0.19 -2.22
N ILE A 70 -11.38 -0.05 -0.90
CA ILE A 70 -11.13 -1.18 -0.01
C ILE A 70 -12.32 -2.14 0.02
N GLU A 71 -13.54 -1.63 -0.07
CA GLU A 71 -14.76 -2.47 -0.18
C GLU A 71 -14.76 -3.29 -1.47
N SER A 72 -14.43 -2.67 -2.61
CA SER A 72 -14.29 -3.38 -3.88
C SER A 72 -13.18 -4.44 -3.83
N PHE A 73 -12.04 -4.13 -3.22
CA PHE A 73 -10.96 -5.08 -3.01
C PHE A 73 -11.42 -6.24 -2.11
N ASN A 74 -12.04 -5.94 -0.98
CA ASN A 74 -12.51 -6.95 -0.03
C ASN A 74 -13.60 -7.86 -0.63
N GLY A 75 -14.49 -7.32 -1.47
CA GLY A 75 -15.47 -8.09 -2.23
C GLY A 75 -14.78 -9.12 -3.12
N LYS A 76 -13.86 -8.67 -3.99
CA LYS A 76 -13.10 -9.56 -4.88
C LYS A 76 -12.29 -10.59 -4.10
N PHE A 77 -11.59 -10.17 -3.05
CA PHE A 77 -10.81 -11.08 -2.23
C PHE A 77 -11.68 -12.17 -1.58
N ARG A 78 -12.85 -11.80 -1.08
CA ARG A 78 -13.81 -12.75 -0.53
C ARG A 78 -14.31 -13.74 -1.57
N ASP A 79 -14.76 -13.22 -2.71
CA ASP A 79 -15.43 -14.04 -3.72
C ASP A 79 -14.45 -14.94 -4.46
N GLU A 80 -13.27 -14.45 -4.79
CA GLU A 80 -12.31 -15.16 -5.65
C GLU A 80 -11.25 -15.95 -4.87
N CYS A 81 -11.08 -15.68 -3.58
CA CYS A 81 -10.07 -16.36 -2.77
C CYS A 81 -10.69 -17.07 -1.54
N LEU A 82 -11.43 -16.34 -0.71
CA LEU A 82 -11.89 -16.92 0.54
C LEU A 82 -13.01 -17.94 0.35
N ASN A 83 -13.96 -17.66 -0.53
CA ASN A 83 -15.10 -18.54 -0.80
C ASN A 83 -14.72 -19.75 -1.68
N GLU A 84 -13.66 -19.61 -2.49
CA GLU A 84 -13.21 -20.68 -3.41
C GLU A 84 -12.25 -21.69 -2.74
N ASN A 85 -11.80 -21.42 -1.51
CA ASN A 85 -10.79 -22.25 -0.86
C ASN A 85 -11.20 -22.68 0.54
N TRP A 86 -10.90 -23.95 0.85
CA TRP A 86 -11.01 -24.49 2.19
C TRP A 86 -9.65 -24.49 2.89
N PHE A 87 -9.51 -23.75 3.99
CA PHE A 87 -8.25 -23.57 4.70
C PHE A 87 -8.10 -24.59 5.82
N VAL A 88 -7.13 -25.48 5.71
CA VAL A 88 -6.87 -26.54 6.70
C VAL A 88 -5.90 -26.09 7.81
N SER A 89 -5.12 -25.03 7.56
CA SER A 89 -4.21 -24.42 8.55
C SER A 89 -3.96 -22.95 8.21
N VAL A 90 -3.35 -22.20 9.13
CA VAL A 90 -2.94 -20.80 8.91
C VAL A 90 -1.84 -20.74 7.83
N GLU A 91 -0.93 -21.70 7.81
CA GLU A 91 0.14 -21.81 6.82
C GLU A 91 -0.43 -22.06 5.42
N HIS A 92 -1.40 -22.96 5.30
CA HIS A 92 -2.12 -23.19 4.05
C HIS A 92 -2.85 -21.92 3.59
N ALA A 93 -3.58 -21.26 4.49
CA ALA A 93 -4.24 -19.99 4.18
C ALA A 93 -3.25 -18.92 3.68
N ARG A 94 -2.09 -18.77 4.34
CA ARG A 94 -1.04 -17.85 3.89
C ARG A 94 -0.54 -18.17 2.48
N ALA A 95 -0.31 -19.44 2.16
CA ALA A 95 0.17 -19.85 0.84
C ALA A 95 -0.85 -19.50 -0.25
N VAL A 96 -2.11 -19.88 -0.06
CA VAL A 96 -3.20 -19.62 -1.01
C VAL A 96 -3.42 -18.11 -1.19
N ILE A 97 -3.53 -17.37 -0.09
CA ILE A 97 -3.78 -15.92 -0.11
C ILE A 97 -2.60 -15.16 -0.75
N ASN A 98 -1.37 -15.56 -0.49
CA ASN A 98 -0.21 -14.96 -1.14
C ASN A 98 -0.19 -15.22 -2.66
N THR A 99 -0.59 -16.41 -3.11
CA THR A 99 -0.71 -16.72 -4.53
C THR A 99 -1.76 -15.83 -5.18
N TRP A 100 -2.95 -15.72 -4.59
CA TRP A 100 -4.00 -14.83 -5.08
C TRP A 100 -3.57 -13.35 -5.09
N ARG A 101 -2.87 -12.88 -4.04
CA ARG A 101 -2.36 -11.51 -3.96
C ARG A 101 -1.34 -11.19 -5.06
N ARG A 102 -0.48 -12.16 -5.39
CA ARG A 102 0.48 -12.02 -6.49
C ARG A 102 -0.23 -11.94 -7.83
N ASP A 103 -1.18 -12.84 -8.10
CA ASP A 103 -2.02 -12.80 -9.30
C ASP A 103 -2.73 -11.45 -9.43
N TYR A 104 -3.39 -10.99 -8.37
CA TYR A 104 -4.08 -9.70 -8.31
C TYR A 104 -3.17 -8.52 -8.65
N ASN A 105 -1.92 -8.53 -8.18
CA ASN A 105 -1.00 -7.40 -8.36
C ASN A 105 -0.19 -7.46 -9.65
N GLU A 106 0.19 -8.65 -10.12
CA GLU A 106 1.21 -8.83 -11.15
C GLU A 106 0.64 -9.31 -12.49
N VAL A 107 -0.53 -9.95 -12.47
CA VAL A 107 -1.10 -10.59 -13.66
C VAL A 107 -2.42 -9.94 -14.09
N ARG A 108 -3.25 -9.52 -13.14
CA ARG A 108 -4.61 -9.07 -13.43
C ARG A 108 -4.65 -7.61 -13.88
N PRO A 109 -5.19 -7.30 -15.08
CA PRO A 109 -5.44 -5.93 -15.51
C PRO A 109 -6.59 -5.30 -14.73
N HIS A 110 -6.47 -4.00 -14.42
CA HIS A 110 -7.50 -3.24 -13.73
C HIS A 110 -7.96 -2.06 -14.60
N SER A 111 -9.25 -1.99 -14.94
CA SER A 111 -9.81 -0.91 -15.73
C SER A 111 -9.61 0.47 -15.10
N SER A 112 -9.69 0.57 -13.76
CA SER A 112 -9.41 1.80 -13.02
C SER A 112 -7.95 2.26 -13.10
N LEU A 113 -7.03 1.40 -13.57
CA LEU A 113 -5.61 1.71 -13.78
C LEU A 113 -5.24 1.77 -15.28
N GLY A 114 -6.23 1.91 -16.16
CA GLY A 114 -6.05 1.90 -17.61
C GLY A 114 -5.59 0.54 -18.13
N ASP A 115 -6.25 -0.51 -17.65
CA ASP A 115 -5.99 -1.93 -17.97
C ASP A 115 -4.56 -2.42 -17.66
N ARG A 116 -3.88 -1.70 -16.79
CA ARG A 116 -2.57 -2.13 -16.24
C ARG A 116 -2.76 -2.93 -14.96
N THR A 117 -1.78 -3.76 -14.66
CA THR A 117 -1.68 -4.39 -13.34
C THR A 117 -1.30 -3.36 -12.28
N PRO A 118 -1.65 -3.57 -11.00
CA PRO A 118 -1.19 -2.71 -9.91
C PRO A 118 0.33 -2.58 -9.83
N ALA A 119 1.09 -3.61 -10.19
CA ALA A 119 2.54 -3.59 -10.20
C ALA A 119 3.09 -2.67 -11.29
N GLU A 120 2.58 -2.76 -12.52
CA GLU A 120 2.94 -1.90 -13.64
C GLU A 120 2.59 -0.43 -13.35
N PHE A 121 1.39 -0.18 -12.82
CA PHE A 121 0.99 1.17 -12.44
C PHE A 121 1.90 1.76 -11.37
N ALA A 122 2.27 0.99 -10.35
CA ALA A 122 3.19 1.44 -9.31
C ALA A 122 4.62 1.70 -9.84
N ALA A 123 5.09 0.91 -10.82
CA ALA A 123 6.38 1.13 -11.47
C ALA A 123 6.40 2.45 -12.22
N THR A 124 5.36 2.72 -13.03
CA THR A 124 5.23 4.00 -13.75
C THR A 124 5.28 5.22 -12.82
N LEU A 125 4.58 5.17 -11.68
CA LEU A 125 4.61 6.27 -10.70
C LEU A 125 5.99 6.47 -10.07
N ARG A 126 6.74 5.40 -9.83
CA ARG A 126 8.11 5.51 -9.29
C ARG A 126 9.06 6.16 -10.30
N GLU A 127 8.95 5.78 -11.56
CA GLU A 127 9.74 6.39 -12.65
C GLU A 127 9.43 7.87 -12.80
N GLN A 128 8.16 8.26 -12.79
CA GLN A 128 7.73 9.66 -12.83
C GLN A 128 8.19 10.44 -11.59
N GLY A 129 8.12 9.87 -10.40
CA GLY A 129 8.61 10.46 -9.17
C GLY A 129 10.14 10.63 -9.17
N ALA A 130 10.87 9.68 -9.73
CA ALA A 130 12.32 9.79 -9.90
C ALA A 130 12.71 10.87 -10.88
N LEU A 131 11.98 11.02 -12.00
CA LEU A 131 12.22 12.06 -13.00
C LEU A 131 11.92 13.47 -12.46
N SER A 132 10.92 13.63 -11.59
CA SER A 132 10.58 14.91 -10.97
C SER A 132 11.57 15.37 -9.88
N GLN A 133 12.44 14.48 -9.42
CA GLN A 133 13.50 14.78 -8.43
C GLN A 133 14.87 15.07 -9.06
N GLN A 134 15.03 14.96 -10.37
CA GLN A 134 16.26 15.37 -11.03
C GLN A 134 16.35 16.92 -11.06
N PRO A 135 17.45 17.52 -10.57
CA PRO A 135 17.65 18.95 -10.71
C PRO A 135 17.72 19.29 -12.20
N ALA A 136 17.09 20.41 -12.58
CA ALA A 136 17.16 20.93 -13.93
C ALA A 136 18.63 21.04 -14.39
N PRO A 137 18.95 20.73 -15.68
CA PRO A 137 20.30 20.89 -16.17
C PRO A 137 20.74 22.35 -15.97
N THR A 138 21.81 22.53 -15.24
CA THR A 138 22.47 23.84 -15.10
C THR A 138 23.02 24.23 -16.47
N ASP A 139 22.35 25.15 -17.15
CA ASP A 139 22.90 25.83 -18.31
C ASP A 139 24.18 26.53 -17.88
N THR A 140 25.29 25.92 -18.21
CA THR A 140 26.59 26.54 -18.10
C THR A 140 26.68 27.58 -19.22
N LEU A 141 26.25 28.80 -18.93
CA LEU A 141 26.57 29.96 -19.77
C LEU A 141 28.11 30.12 -19.77
N THR A 142 28.76 29.60 -20.78
CA THR A 142 30.14 29.97 -21.13
C THR A 142 30.12 31.43 -21.51
N ASN A 143 30.49 32.26 -20.55
CA ASN A 143 30.80 33.68 -20.80
C ASN A 143 32.15 33.74 -21.51
N ASP A 144 32.10 33.75 -22.81
CA ASP A 144 33.31 34.02 -23.66
C ASP A 144 33.57 35.53 -23.67
N GLY A 145 34.38 35.91 -22.70
CA GLY A 145 34.91 37.27 -22.60
C GLY A 145 35.98 37.50 -23.61
N SER A 146 35.66 38.05 -24.76
CA SER A 146 36.66 38.57 -25.68
C SER A 146 36.89 40.07 -25.42
N THR A 147 38.03 40.32 -24.90
CA THR A 147 38.65 41.64 -24.72
C THR A 147 38.97 42.29 -26.09
N LYS A 148 38.60 43.56 -26.24
CA LYS A 148 39.41 44.54 -26.92
C LYS A 148 39.16 45.92 -26.36
#